data_e521251771ea32aeda472943df0b9dcb
#
_entry.id   e521251771ea32aeda472943df0b9dcb
#
_cell.length_a   1.000
_cell.length_b   1.000
_cell.length_c   1.000
_cell.angle_alpha   90.00
_cell.angle_beta   90.00
_cell.angle_gamma   90.00
#
_symmetry.space_group_name_H-M   'P 1'
#
loop_
_entity.id
_entity.type
_entity.pdbx_description
1 polymer ?
#
loop_
_entity_poly.entity_id
_entity_poly.type
_entity_poly.pdbx_seq_one_letter_code
_entity_poly.pdbx_strand_id
1 'polypeptide(L)'
;EFAQRYPDIEFCMATCSNANEEPYLENYHTFMGAIYEGRYASGVAAGMKLKELLDSGVITAEQARIGYVGAYPYAEVISGYTAFLLGVRSVVEDAVMTVKYTYKWNDYLLEKKYARELIDEGCVIISQHSDTAGPAIACEETDVAVPVYLISYNKSMSDIAPTTYITGCKINWKPYVTGAVAAVLGGKSIEKTVKGHVVGNDIGAGFD
;
A
#
# COMPACT_ATOMS: atom_id res chain seq x y z
N GLU A 1 -10.00 25.01 6.42
CA GLU A 1 -10.97 25.77 7.23
C GLU A 1 -10.54 25.83 8.71
N PHE A 2 -10.27 24.69 9.38
CA PHE A 2 -9.83 24.71 10.80
C PHE A 2 -8.46 25.38 10.98
N ALA A 3 -7.49 25.11 10.12
CA ALA A 3 -6.18 25.74 10.20
C ALA A 3 -6.24 27.28 10.05
N GLN A 4 -7.13 27.79 9.20
CA GLN A 4 -7.40 29.24 9.11
C GLN A 4 -8.02 29.83 10.37
N ARG A 5 -8.90 29.06 11.00
CA ARG A 5 -9.62 29.52 12.21
C ARG A 5 -8.75 29.51 13.47
N TYR A 6 -7.75 28.64 13.48
CA TYR A 6 -6.86 28.43 14.63
C TYR A 6 -5.39 28.55 14.20
N PRO A 7 -4.90 29.77 13.93
CA PRO A 7 -3.56 29.97 13.37
C PRO A 7 -2.42 29.58 14.32
N ASP A 8 -2.70 29.50 15.63
CA ASP A 8 -1.73 29.10 16.65
C ASP A 8 -1.64 27.57 16.85
N ILE A 9 -2.42 26.80 16.10
CA ILE A 9 -2.43 25.34 16.16
C ILE A 9 -1.84 24.77 14.86
N GLU A 10 -0.86 23.87 14.97
CA GLU A 10 -0.31 23.14 13.85
C GLU A 10 -1.22 21.94 13.47
N PHE A 11 -1.53 21.85 12.18
CA PHE A 11 -2.34 20.79 11.62
C PHE A 11 -1.49 19.93 10.68
N CYS A 12 -1.32 18.65 11.03
CA CYS A 12 -0.60 17.69 10.21
C CYS A 12 -1.58 16.64 9.68
N MET A 13 -1.72 16.54 8.35
CA MET A 13 -2.61 15.60 7.68
C MET A 13 -1.82 14.55 6.94
N ALA A 14 -1.95 13.30 7.37
CA ALA A 14 -1.34 12.17 6.70
C ALA A 14 -2.04 11.86 5.37
N THR A 15 -1.30 11.39 4.38
CA THR A 15 -1.80 10.91 3.08
C THR A 15 -2.55 11.95 2.22
N CYS A 16 -2.44 13.22 2.57
CA CYS A 16 -2.93 14.35 1.78
C CYS A 16 -1.76 15.05 1.07
N SER A 17 -2.08 15.80 0.03
CA SER A 17 -1.09 16.50 -0.81
C SER A 17 -1.43 17.97 -1.05
N ASN A 18 -2.45 18.50 -0.37
CA ASN A 18 -3.04 19.81 -0.68
C ASN A 18 -2.53 20.97 0.20
N ALA A 19 -1.40 20.82 0.89
CA ALA A 19 -0.82 21.92 1.66
C ALA A 19 -0.38 23.11 0.80
N ASN A 20 -0.14 22.88 -0.49
CA ASN A 20 0.25 23.92 -1.46
C ASN A 20 -0.90 24.44 -2.32
N GLU A 21 -2.14 24.10 -1.98
CA GLU A 21 -3.32 24.68 -2.61
C GLU A 21 -3.76 25.95 -1.87
N GLU A 22 -4.28 26.93 -2.60
CA GLU A 22 -4.81 28.13 -1.95
C GLU A 22 -6.05 27.82 -1.08
N PRO A 23 -6.16 28.45 0.08
CA PRO A 23 -5.23 29.38 0.71
C PRO A 23 -4.02 28.69 1.33
N TYR A 24 -2.82 29.20 1.05
CA TYR A 24 -1.60 28.72 1.68
C TYR A 24 -1.59 29.07 3.18
N LEU A 25 -1.40 28.05 4.03
CA LEU A 25 -1.42 28.21 5.48
C LEU A 25 -0.11 27.67 6.08
N GLU A 26 0.60 28.52 6.81
CA GLU A 26 1.89 28.14 7.44
C GLU A 26 1.74 27.03 8.50
N ASN A 27 0.55 26.91 9.07
CA ASN A 27 0.22 25.93 10.10
C ASN A 27 -0.51 24.68 9.58
N TYR A 28 -0.49 24.42 8.24
CA TYR A 28 -1.08 23.24 7.64
C TYR A 28 -0.04 22.46 6.84
N HIS A 29 0.20 21.22 7.26
CA HIS A 29 1.22 20.34 6.71
C HIS A 29 0.62 19.05 6.21
N THR A 30 1.03 18.60 5.04
CA THR A 30 0.69 17.28 4.50
C THR A 30 1.94 16.41 4.45
N PHE A 31 1.79 15.13 4.80
CA PHE A 31 2.91 14.20 4.88
C PHE A 31 2.53 12.77 4.49
N MET A 32 3.54 12.02 4.05
CA MET A 32 3.40 10.63 3.62
C MET A 32 4.62 9.80 4.00
N GLY A 33 4.42 8.53 4.31
CA GLY A 33 5.49 7.55 4.40
C GLY A 33 5.84 6.98 3.02
N ALA A 34 7.10 6.64 2.79
CA ALA A 34 7.58 6.00 1.56
C ALA A 34 7.14 4.53 1.46
N ILE A 35 5.83 4.28 1.48
CA ILE A 35 5.23 2.92 1.51
C ILE A 35 5.67 2.07 0.32
N TYR A 36 6.01 2.69 -0.83
CA TYR A 36 6.48 1.97 -2.03
C TYR A 36 7.76 1.16 -1.75
N GLU A 37 8.62 1.58 -0.82
CA GLU A 37 9.80 0.81 -0.42
C GLU A 37 9.41 -0.50 0.26
N GLY A 38 8.48 -0.43 1.22
CA GLY A 38 7.90 -1.62 1.85
C GLY A 38 7.12 -2.49 0.86
N ARG A 39 6.49 -1.86 -0.15
CA ARG A 39 5.81 -2.60 -1.24
C ARG A 39 6.81 -3.36 -2.11
N TYR A 40 7.96 -2.77 -2.42
CA TYR A 40 9.04 -3.48 -3.12
C TYR A 40 9.51 -4.71 -2.31
N ALA A 41 9.81 -4.53 -1.02
CA ALA A 41 10.26 -5.63 -0.16
C ALA A 41 9.20 -6.75 -0.05
N SER A 42 7.92 -6.40 0.09
CA SER A 42 6.83 -7.38 0.10
C SER A 42 6.63 -8.03 -1.27
N GLY A 43 6.94 -7.33 -2.35
CA GLY A 43 7.00 -7.86 -3.71
C GLY A 43 8.09 -8.92 -3.88
N VAL A 44 9.28 -8.70 -3.31
CA VAL A 44 10.35 -9.73 -3.27
C VAL A 44 9.87 -10.99 -2.57
N ALA A 45 9.20 -10.88 -1.41
CA ALA A 45 8.63 -12.03 -0.70
C ALA A 45 7.58 -12.77 -1.54
N ALA A 46 6.72 -12.03 -2.26
CA ALA A 46 5.75 -12.59 -3.21
C ALA A 46 6.45 -13.34 -4.36
N GLY A 47 7.52 -12.74 -4.92
CA GLY A 47 8.34 -13.36 -5.95
C GLY A 47 9.01 -14.65 -5.48
N MET A 48 9.51 -14.68 -4.24
CA MET A 48 10.07 -15.90 -3.64
C MET A 48 9.00 -17.01 -3.53
N LYS A 49 7.77 -16.67 -3.16
CA LYS A 49 6.66 -17.65 -3.13
C LYS A 49 6.28 -18.12 -4.53
N LEU A 50 6.21 -17.22 -5.54
CA LEU A 50 5.99 -17.61 -6.93
C LEU A 50 7.08 -18.56 -7.41
N LYS A 51 8.34 -18.26 -7.10
CA LYS A 51 9.47 -19.11 -7.48
C LYS A 51 9.39 -20.50 -6.84
N GLU A 52 9.03 -20.58 -5.56
CA GLU A 52 8.79 -21.85 -4.86
C GLU A 52 7.72 -22.70 -5.59
N LEU A 53 6.61 -22.07 -5.99
CA LEU A 53 5.54 -22.75 -6.70
C LEU A 53 5.96 -23.21 -8.11
N LEU A 54 6.75 -22.43 -8.82
CA LEU A 54 7.36 -22.79 -10.12
C LEU A 54 8.35 -23.93 -9.98
N ASP A 55 9.28 -23.84 -9.05
CA ASP A 55 10.34 -24.84 -8.84
C ASP A 55 9.76 -26.20 -8.40
N SER A 56 8.64 -26.18 -7.67
CA SER A 56 7.93 -27.40 -7.24
C SER A 56 6.95 -27.94 -8.29
N GLY A 57 6.79 -27.25 -9.42
CA GLY A 57 5.85 -27.66 -10.49
C GLY A 57 4.37 -27.51 -10.13
N VAL A 58 4.04 -26.77 -9.06
CA VAL A 58 2.65 -26.47 -8.66
C VAL A 58 2.00 -25.51 -9.65
N ILE A 59 2.78 -24.59 -10.22
CA ILE A 59 2.35 -23.68 -11.29
C ILE A 59 3.32 -23.73 -12.47
N THR A 60 2.83 -23.36 -13.66
CA THR A 60 3.67 -23.12 -14.85
C THR A 60 4.10 -21.65 -14.93
N ALA A 61 5.02 -21.32 -15.85
CA ALA A 61 5.47 -19.95 -16.05
C ALA A 61 4.30 -19.00 -16.42
N GLU A 62 3.35 -19.48 -17.25
CA GLU A 62 2.18 -18.72 -17.66
C GLU A 62 1.20 -18.44 -16.48
N GLN A 63 1.29 -19.23 -15.42
CA GLN A 63 0.51 -19.10 -14.19
C GLN A 63 1.19 -18.21 -13.14
N ALA A 64 2.38 -17.66 -13.41
CA ALA A 64 3.05 -16.68 -12.53
C ALA A 64 2.33 -15.33 -12.57
N ARG A 65 1.07 -15.29 -12.10
CA ARG A 65 0.15 -14.17 -12.20
C ARG A 65 -0.20 -13.62 -10.83
N ILE A 66 -0.26 -12.29 -10.76
CA ILE A 66 -0.56 -11.52 -9.56
C ILE A 66 -1.84 -10.73 -9.79
N GLY A 67 -2.75 -10.76 -8.83
CA GLY A 67 -3.90 -9.88 -8.75
C GLY A 67 -3.66 -8.74 -7.77
N TYR A 68 -4.04 -7.52 -8.13
CA TYR A 68 -3.92 -6.36 -7.27
C TYR A 68 -5.24 -5.58 -7.19
N VAL A 69 -5.78 -5.43 -5.99
CA VAL A 69 -6.99 -4.64 -5.73
C VAL A 69 -6.57 -3.25 -5.26
N GLY A 70 -6.72 -2.26 -6.13
CA GLY A 70 -6.42 -0.86 -5.83
C GLY A 70 -7.67 -0.04 -5.51
N ALA A 71 -7.54 0.99 -4.66
CA ALA A 71 -8.63 1.91 -4.39
C ALA A 71 -8.84 2.86 -5.58
N TYR A 72 -7.85 3.67 -5.90
CA TYR A 72 -7.90 4.66 -6.98
C TYR A 72 -6.59 4.67 -7.79
N PRO A 73 -6.60 5.14 -9.06
CA PRO A 73 -5.37 5.31 -9.84
C PRO A 73 -4.61 6.59 -9.43
N TYR A 74 -4.42 6.80 -8.13
CA TYR A 74 -3.61 7.90 -7.61
C TYR A 74 -2.13 7.52 -7.57
N ALA A 75 -1.24 8.52 -7.54
CA ALA A 75 0.21 8.32 -7.51
C ALA A 75 0.65 7.37 -6.38
N GLU A 76 0.06 7.50 -5.19
CA GLU A 76 0.29 6.61 -4.04
C GLU A 76 0.04 5.14 -4.39
N VAL A 77 -1.13 4.83 -4.96
CA VAL A 77 -1.53 3.46 -5.30
C VAL A 77 -0.70 2.93 -6.45
N ILE A 78 -0.49 3.76 -7.49
CA ILE A 78 0.30 3.38 -8.68
C ILE A 78 1.75 3.09 -8.31
N SER A 79 2.40 3.93 -7.52
CA SER A 79 3.76 3.69 -7.05
C SER A 79 3.84 2.44 -6.20
N GLY A 80 2.84 2.20 -5.37
CA GLY A 80 2.75 1.02 -4.51
C GLY A 80 2.75 -0.28 -5.32
N TYR A 81 1.84 -0.44 -6.28
CA TYR A 81 1.80 -1.66 -7.07
C TYR A 81 2.95 -1.75 -8.09
N THR A 82 3.46 -0.63 -8.59
CA THR A 82 4.63 -0.62 -9.47
C THR A 82 5.86 -1.13 -8.72
N ALA A 83 6.14 -0.60 -7.54
CA ALA A 83 7.23 -1.06 -6.70
C ALA A 83 7.07 -2.54 -6.31
N PHE A 84 5.84 -2.95 -5.97
CA PHE A 84 5.52 -4.34 -5.67
C PHE A 84 5.85 -5.27 -6.86
N LEU A 85 5.40 -4.93 -8.07
CA LEU A 85 5.70 -5.71 -9.28
C LEU A 85 7.21 -5.74 -9.58
N LEU A 86 7.92 -4.63 -9.40
CA LEU A 86 9.38 -4.60 -9.55
C LEU A 86 10.06 -5.53 -8.54
N GLY A 87 9.58 -5.56 -7.29
CA GLY A 87 10.06 -6.51 -6.29
C GLY A 87 9.82 -7.98 -6.69
N VAL A 88 8.62 -8.31 -7.19
CA VAL A 88 8.32 -9.66 -7.71
C VAL A 88 9.24 -10.02 -8.87
N ARG A 89 9.39 -9.11 -9.83
CA ARG A 89 10.21 -9.33 -11.03
C ARG A 89 11.71 -9.40 -10.76
N SER A 90 12.17 -8.92 -9.62
CA SER A 90 13.56 -9.16 -9.20
C SER A 90 13.86 -10.64 -8.91
N VAL A 91 12.80 -11.47 -8.74
CA VAL A 91 12.89 -12.92 -8.47
C VAL A 91 12.31 -13.75 -9.61
N VAL A 92 11.17 -13.34 -10.17
CA VAL A 92 10.47 -13.98 -11.29
C VAL A 92 10.23 -12.93 -12.37
N GLU A 93 11.14 -12.79 -13.31
CA GLU A 93 11.23 -11.70 -14.30
C GLU A 93 9.95 -11.56 -15.14
N ASP A 94 9.38 -12.67 -15.59
CA ASP A 94 8.22 -12.71 -16.48
C ASP A 94 6.87 -12.67 -15.73
N ALA A 95 6.84 -12.45 -14.40
CA ALA A 95 5.60 -12.35 -13.65
C ALA A 95 4.71 -11.24 -14.20
N VAL A 96 3.40 -11.54 -14.32
CA VAL A 96 2.39 -10.61 -14.82
C VAL A 96 1.45 -10.19 -13.70
N MET A 97 1.08 -8.91 -13.68
CA MET A 97 0.13 -8.38 -12.70
C MET A 97 -1.10 -7.77 -13.38
N THR A 98 -2.28 -8.12 -12.87
CA THR A 98 -3.57 -7.52 -13.23
C THR A 98 -4.06 -6.65 -12.08
N VAL A 99 -4.44 -5.41 -12.38
CA VAL A 99 -4.93 -4.43 -11.37
C VAL A 99 -6.42 -4.18 -11.61
N LYS A 100 -7.23 -4.25 -10.55
CA LYS A 100 -8.64 -3.82 -10.56
C LYS A 100 -8.84 -2.71 -9.55
N TYR A 101 -9.51 -1.62 -9.95
CA TYR A 101 -9.79 -0.47 -9.09
C TYR A 101 -11.22 -0.48 -8.60
N THR A 102 -11.39 -0.36 -7.28
CA THR A 102 -12.71 -0.25 -6.63
C THR A 102 -13.31 1.15 -6.74
N TYR A 103 -12.48 2.17 -7.00
CA TYR A 103 -12.84 3.59 -6.90
C TYR A 103 -13.42 3.97 -5.53
N LYS A 104 -13.01 3.23 -4.50
CA LYS A 104 -13.31 3.45 -3.09
C LYS A 104 -12.14 2.98 -2.24
N TRP A 105 -11.85 3.69 -1.15
CA TRP A 105 -10.84 3.25 -0.19
C TRP A 105 -11.33 2.08 0.66
N ASN A 106 -12.62 2.08 1.01
CA ASN A 106 -13.23 1.11 1.91
C ASN A 106 -14.57 0.61 1.33
N ASP A 107 -14.55 -0.53 0.66
CA ASP A 107 -15.74 -1.26 0.22
C ASP A 107 -15.46 -2.77 0.29
N TYR A 108 -15.76 -3.35 1.44
CA TYR A 108 -15.51 -4.75 1.73
C TYR A 108 -16.06 -5.71 0.66
N LEU A 109 -17.30 -5.49 0.22
CA LEU A 109 -17.95 -6.39 -0.74
C LEU A 109 -17.28 -6.30 -2.12
N LEU A 110 -16.95 -5.10 -2.55
CA LEU A 110 -16.33 -4.87 -3.85
C LEU A 110 -14.88 -5.33 -3.87
N GLU A 111 -14.12 -5.08 -2.79
CA GLU A 111 -12.75 -5.56 -2.65
C GLU A 111 -12.69 -7.09 -2.64
N LYS A 112 -13.57 -7.75 -1.88
CA LYS A 112 -13.70 -9.21 -1.87
C LYS A 112 -14.07 -9.75 -3.26
N LYS A 113 -15.03 -9.11 -3.93
CA LYS A 113 -15.47 -9.49 -5.29
C LYS A 113 -14.31 -9.42 -6.28
N TYR A 114 -13.57 -8.30 -6.30
CA TYR A 114 -12.47 -8.14 -7.25
C TYR A 114 -11.29 -9.06 -6.97
N ALA A 115 -10.99 -9.34 -5.70
CA ALA A 115 -10.01 -10.36 -5.35
C ALA A 115 -10.44 -11.75 -5.86
N ARG A 116 -11.71 -12.12 -5.71
CA ARG A 116 -12.25 -13.38 -6.22
C ARG A 116 -12.15 -13.46 -7.75
N GLU A 117 -12.55 -12.41 -8.46
CA GLU A 117 -12.43 -12.36 -9.92
C GLU A 117 -10.97 -12.51 -10.38
N LEU A 118 -10.00 -11.89 -9.69
CA LEU A 118 -8.58 -12.04 -10.00
C LEU A 118 -8.09 -13.48 -9.77
N ILE A 119 -8.59 -14.15 -8.72
CA ILE A 119 -8.32 -15.56 -8.46
C ILE A 119 -8.90 -16.43 -9.59
N ASP A 120 -10.13 -16.17 -10.00
CA ASP A 120 -10.80 -16.87 -11.09
C ASP A 120 -10.10 -16.66 -12.44
N GLU A 121 -9.43 -15.52 -12.63
CA GLU A 121 -8.56 -15.21 -13.76
C GLU A 121 -7.17 -15.90 -13.69
N GLY A 122 -6.93 -16.70 -12.65
CA GLY A 122 -5.71 -17.48 -12.47
C GLY A 122 -4.59 -16.76 -11.71
N CYS A 123 -4.88 -15.68 -10.99
CA CYS A 123 -3.87 -15.07 -10.12
C CYS A 123 -3.64 -15.93 -8.88
N VAL A 124 -2.38 -16.23 -8.59
CA VAL A 124 -1.95 -17.06 -7.45
C VAL A 124 -1.40 -16.26 -6.28
N ILE A 125 -1.10 -14.98 -6.49
CA ILE A 125 -0.79 -14.01 -5.43
C ILE A 125 -1.81 -12.88 -5.54
N ILE A 126 -2.47 -12.55 -4.44
CA ILE A 126 -3.35 -11.39 -4.34
C ILE A 126 -2.71 -10.36 -3.43
N SER A 127 -2.71 -9.10 -3.86
CA SER A 127 -2.33 -7.96 -3.03
C SER A 127 -3.35 -6.85 -3.15
N GLN A 128 -3.26 -5.86 -2.28
CA GLN A 128 -4.21 -4.75 -2.24
C GLN A 128 -3.56 -3.42 -1.88
N HIS A 129 -4.22 -2.33 -2.26
CA HIS A 129 -4.01 -0.97 -1.78
C HIS A 129 -5.39 -0.33 -1.61
N SER A 130 -6.14 -0.92 -0.68
CA SER A 130 -7.50 -0.62 -0.23
C SER A 130 -7.64 -1.08 1.21
N ASP A 131 -8.68 -0.65 1.93
CA ASP A 131 -8.64 -0.59 3.40
C ASP A 131 -9.34 -1.73 4.13
N THR A 132 -9.93 -2.70 3.40
CA THR A 132 -10.71 -3.76 4.06
C THR A 132 -10.00 -5.12 4.07
N ALA A 133 -10.55 -6.05 4.83
CA ALA A 133 -10.14 -7.45 4.82
C ALA A 133 -10.75 -8.28 3.67
N GLY A 134 -11.48 -7.64 2.74
CA GLY A 134 -12.14 -8.33 1.64
C GLY A 134 -11.23 -9.27 0.86
N PRO A 135 -10.06 -8.80 0.36
CA PRO A 135 -9.12 -9.66 -0.36
C PRO A 135 -8.54 -10.80 0.48
N ALA A 136 -8.30 -10.56 1.78
CA ALA A 136 -7.81 -11.60 2.69
C ALA A 136 -8.84 -12.75 2.82
N ILE A 137 -10.10 -12.40 3.03
CA ILE A 137 -11.19 -13.37 3.14
C ILE A 137 -11.41 -14.09 1.80
N ALA A 138 -11.27 -13.38 0.68
CA ALA A 138 -11.37 -14.00 -0.64
C ALA A 138 -10.31 -15.09 -0.84
N CYS A 139 -9.06 -14.82 -0.45
CA CYS A 139 -7.99 -15.82 -0.51
C CYS A 139 -8.26 -17.02 0.41
N GLU A 140 -8.62 -16.76 1.67
CA GLU A 140 -8.79 -17.80 2.69
C GLU A 140 -9.99 -18.71 2.43
N GLU A 141 -11.08 -18.19 1.88
CA GLU A 141 -12.28 -18.95 1.54
C GLU A 141 -12.21 -19.62 0.16
N THR A 142 -11.13 -19.43 -0.59
CA THR A 142 -11.01 -19.98 -1.93
C THR A 142 -10.67 -21.47 -1.87
N ASP A 143 -11.48 -22.27 -2.55
CA ASP A 143 -11.23 -23.70 -2.80
C ASP A 143 -10.91 -23.88 -4.29
N VAL A 144 -9.63 -23.78 -4.62
CA VAL A 144 -9.09 -23.91 -5.98
C VAL A 144 -7.94 -24.89 -6.02
N ALA A 145 -7.73 -25.53 -7.19
CA ALA A 145 -6.70 -26.54 -7.34
C ALA A 145 -5.27 -25.99 -7.18
N VAL A 146 -5.05 -24.73 -7.55
CA VAL A 146 -3.75 -24.04 -7.39
C VAL A 146 -3.85 -23.15 -6.15
N PRO A 147 -2.93 -23.26 -5.18
CA PRO A 147 -2.98 -22.46 -3.96
C PRO A 147 -2.83 -20.96 -4.24
N VAL A 148 -3.58 -20.16 -3.49
CA VAL A 148 -3.58 -18.70 -3.58
C VAL A 148 -3.01 -18.12 -2.29
N TYR A 149 -2.21 -17.05 -2.41
CA TYR A 149 -1.57 -16.40 -1.28
C TYR A 149 -1.84 -14.90 -1.25
N LEU A 150 -1.79 -14.33 -0.04
CA LEU A 150 -2.08 -12.93 0.24
C LEU A 150 -0.83 -12.14 0.65
N ILE A 151 -0.67 -10.96 0.07
CA ILE A 151 0.21 -9.89 0.56
C ILE A 151 -0.68 -8.70 0.95
N SER A 152 -0.74 -8.38 2.24
CA SER A 152 -1.64 -7.34 2.75
C SER A 152 -1.06 -5.91 2.67
N TYR A 153 -1.93 -4.93 2.95
CA TYR A 153 -1.60 -3.51 3.00
C TYR A 153 -1.89 -2.95 4.41
N ASN A 154 -0.94 -2.19 4.95
CA ASN A 154 -1.00 -1.45 6.22
C ASN A 154 -1.33 -2.25 7.49
N LYS A 155 -1.94 -3.40 7.39
CA LYS A 155 -2.34 -4.24 8.53
C LYS A 155 -2.01 -5.71 8.26
N SER A 156 -1.50 -6.42 9.28
CA SER A 156 -1.40 -7.88 9.21
C SER A 156 -2.79 -8.49 9.08
N MET A 157 -2.90 -9.47 8.20
CA MET A 157 -4.12 -10.26 7.99
C MET A 157 -3.95 -11.73 8.45
N SER A 158 -2.90 -12.01 9.23
CA SER A 158 -2.59 -13.37 9.72
C SER A 158 -3.72 -14.01 10.51
N ASP A 159 -4.51 -13.21 11.25
CA ASP A 159 -5.63 -13.71 12.04
C ASP A 159 -6.89 -13.97 11.20
N ILE A 160 -6.97 -13.36 10.00
CA ILE A 160 -8.11 -13.44 9.09
C ILE A 160 -7.86 -14.46 7.99
N ALA A 161 -6.64 -14.54 7.52
CA ALA A 161 -6.20 -15.42 6.43
C ALA A 161 -4.98 -16.26 6.87
N PRO A 162 -5.10 -17.10 7.92
CA PRO A 162 -3.97 -17.79 8.53
C PRO A 162 -3.26 -18.78 7.61
N THR A 163 -3.92 -19.31 6.58
CA THR A 163 -3.33 -20.29 5.66
C THR A 163 -2.78 -19.66 4.39
N THR A 164 -3.24 -18.47 4.01
CA THR A 164 -2.89 -17.83 2.74
C THR A 164 -2.02 -16.58 2.91
N TYR A 165 -2.00 -15.96 4.09
CA TYR A 165 -1.21 -14.76 4.36
C TYR A 165 0.29 -15.04 4.40
N ILE A 166 1.06 -14.30 3.59
CA ILE A 166 2.53 -14.37 3.59
C ILE A 166 3.11 -13.24 4.44
N THR A 167 2.83 -11.99 4.07
CA THR A 167 3.36 -10.79 4.71
C THR A 167 2.56 -9.55 4.29
N GLY A 168 2.97 -8.40 4.82
CA GLY A 168 2.48 -7.09 4.41
C GLY A 168 3.43 -6.01 4.88
N CYS A 169 3.31 -4.81 4.31
CA CYS A 169 4.05 -3.64 4.77
C CYS A 169 3.09 -2.62 5.37
N LYS A 170 3.61 -1.78 6.26
CA LYS A 170 2.86 -0.68 6.89
C LYS A 170 3.76 0.53 7.05
N ILE A 171 3.15 1.73 7.06
CA ILE A 171 3.87 2.95 7.35
C ILE A 171 4.13 3.04 8.86
N ASN A 172 5.37 3.38 9.23
CA ASN A 172 5.72 3.71 10.60
C ASN A 172 5.60 5.22 10.80
N TRP A 173 4.44 5.69 11.24
CA TRP A 173 4.15 7.11 11.44
C TRP A 173 4.94 7.76 12.59
N LYS A 174 5.56 6.97 13.47
CA LYS A 174 6.24 7.47 14.69
C LYS A 174 7.32 8.52 14.39
N PRO A 175 8.22 8.36 13.41
CA PRO A 175 9.28 9.35 13.15
C PRO A 175 8.72 10.73 12.85
N TYR A 176 7.72 10.81 11.96
CA TYR A 176 7.09 12.09 11.62
C TYR A 176 6.39 12.72 12.83
N VAL A 177 5.52 11.98 13.50
CA VAL A 177 4.73 12.50 14.62
C VAL A 177 5.63 12.99 15.77
N THR A 178 6.65 12.21 16.14
CA THR A 178 7.59 12.63 17.18
C THR A 178 8.44 13.83 16.76
N GLY A 179 8.83 13.89 15.48
CA GLY A 179 9.56 15.04 14.92
C GLY A 179 8.71 16.32 14.93
N ALA A 180 7.45 16.23 14.50
CA ALA A 180 6.52 17.37 14.49
C ALA A 180 6.28 17.90 15.90
N VAL A 181 6.00 17.04 16.87
CA VAL A 181 5.86 17.45 18.29
C VAL A 181 7.12 18.11 18.83
N ALA A 182 8.30 17.52 18.56
CA ALA A 182 9.57 18.10 19.00
C ALA A 182 9.85 19.45 18.35
N ALA A 183 9.49 19.66 17.08
CA ALA A 183 9.61 20.93 16.39
C ALA A 183 8.76 22.02 17.07
N VAL A 184 7.48 21.72 17.31
CA VAL A 184 6.55 22.66 17.97
C VAL A 184 7.01 23.02 19.38
N LEU A 185 7.40 22.04 20.20
CA LEU A 185 7.91 22.26 21.56
C LEU A 185 9.22 23.07 21.57
N GLY A 186 10.03 22.93 20.51
CA GLY A 186 11.29 23.68 20.33
C GLY A 186 11.15 25.03 19.63
N GLY A 187 9.92 25.49 19.31
CA GLY A 187 9.65 26.73 18.58
C GLY A 187 10.22 26.71 17.14
N LYS A 188 10.31 25.53 16.51
CA LYS A 188 10.83 25.33 15.16
C LYS A 188 9.69 25.04 14.18
N SER A 189 9.90 25.45 12.92
CA SER A 189 8.98 25.10 11.84
C SER A 189 8.99 23.60 11.56
N ILE A 190 7.81 22.97 11.51
CA ILE A 190 7.65 21.56 11.12
C ILE A 190 8.19 21.37 9.69
N GLU A 191 7.77 22.19 8.75
CA GLU A 191 8.15 22.10 7.34
C GLU A 191 9.68 22.10 7.11
N LYS A 192 10.41 22.91 7.88
CA LYS A 192 11.87 23.06 7.73
C LYS A 192 12.67 22.00 8.48
N THR A 193 12.10 21.33 9.46
CA THR A 193 12.85 20.46 10.38
C THR A 193 12.42 19.01 10.37
N VAL A 194 11.21 18.69 9.89
CA VAL A 194 10.67 17.33 9.85
C VAL A 194 10.61 16.85 8.41
N LYS A 195 11.27 15.73 8.13
CA LYS A 195 11.23 15.07 6.81
C LYS A 195 9.86 14.44 6.58
N GLY A 196 9.38 14.45 5.35
CA GLY A 196 8.19 13.71 4.96
C GLY A 196 7.05 14.53 4.37
N HIS A 197 7.27 15.85 4.14
CA HIS A 197 6.28 16.67 3.42
C HIS A 197 6.04 16.13 2.02
N VAL A 198 4.77 16.09 1.64
CA VAL A 198 4.32 15.70 0.31
C VAL A 198 3.48 16.82 -0.29
N VAL A 199 3.78 17.15 -1.52
CA VAL A 199 3.11 18.20 -2.29
C VAL A 199 2.65 17.62 -3.62
N GLY A 200 1.38 17.71 -3.91
CA GLY A 200 0.82 17.16 -5.15
C GLY A 200 1.08 15.65 -5.25
N ASN A 201 1.73 15.23 -6.33
CA ASN A 201 2.06 13.82 -6.58
C ASN A 201 3.49 13.44 -6.22
N ASP A 202 4.21 14.29 -5.50
CA ASP A 202 5.59 14.04 -5.09
C ASP A 202 5.67 13.10 -3.87
N ILE A 203 5.32 11.84 -4.08
CA ILE A 203 5.40 10.80 -3.07
C ILE A 203 6.85 10.38 -2.75
N GLY A 204 7.82 10.73 -3.60
CA GLY A 204 9.24 10.51 -3.36
C GLY A 204 9.81 11.37 -2.24
N ALA A 205 9.11 12.44 -1.84
CA ALA A 205 9.47 13.27 -0.70
C ALA A 205 9.05 12.69 0.66
N GLY A 206 8.34 11.56 0.68
CA GLY A 206 7.93 10.88 1.91
C GLY A 206 9.09 10.51 2.82
N PHE A 207 8.81 10.29 4.09
CA PHE A 207 9.81 9.76 5.03
C PHE A 207 9.94 8.23 4.91
N ASP A 208 11.13 7.74 5.20
CA ASP A 208 11.51 6.32 5.14
C ASP A 208 10.95 5.51 6.32
#